data_20644655a3ae4f36f0d1cdc995896d53
#
_entry.id   20644655a3ae4f36f0d1cdc995896d53
#
_cell.length_a   1.000
_cell.length_b   1.000
_cell.length_c   1.000
_cell.angle_alpha   90.00
_cell.angle_beta   90.00
_cell.angle_gamma   90.00
#
_symmetry.space_group_name_H-M   'P 1'
#
loop_
_entity.id
_entity.type
_entity.pdbx_description
1 polymer ?
#
loop_
_entity_poly.entity_id
_entity_poly.type
_entity_poly.pdbx_seq_one_letter_code
_entity_poly.pdbx_strand_id
1 'polypeptide(L)'
;VRIGSIVDGYFPMLRQAFSDPWSAQARAFLHSRLNPLSVVRAGEKALHNFLTKARKHCRVEASVESHAVYLACRESASLYKASSSVGMIDADFFSALQDEISRELRLLEIEEDESAAIAKRLEKLYLELHPSDNLRTIPGVGDHTAPVFLAIVGDPRRFRSQASFANYCGIVPGANQSSDSEAK
;
A
#
# COMPACT_ATOMS: atom_id res chain seq x y z
N VAL A 1 -5.91 -0.66 4.39
CA VAL A 1 -5.95 -0.55 5.87
C VAL A 1 -6.56 -1.82 6.47
N ARG A 2 -7.72 -2.30 6.00
CA ARG A 2 -8.43 -3.46 6.57
C ARG A 2 -7.68 -4.78 6.40
N ILE A 3 -7.08 -5.03 5.23
CA ILE A 3 -6.26 -6.23 4.96
C ILE A 3 -5.09 -6.31 5.95
N GLY A 4 -4.38 -5.19 6.18
CA GLY A 4 -3.27 -5.14 7.14
C GLY A 4 -3.72 -5.55 8.55
N SER A 5 -4.84 -5.02 9.04
CA SER A 5 -5.36 -5.37 10.37
C SER A 5 -5.76 -6.84 10.49
N ILE A 6 -6.33 -7.42 9.42
CA ILE A 6 -6.65 -8.85 9.38
C ILE A 6 -5.36 -9.68 9.41
N VAL A 7 -4.40 -9.34 8.56
CA VAL A 7 -3.12 -10.07 8.49
C VAL A 7 -2.35 -9.98 9.81
N ASP A 8 -2.27 -8.79 10.41
CA ASP A 8 -1.58 -8.58 11.68
C ASP A 8 -2.24 -9.37 12.83
N GLY A 9 -3.56 -9.58 12.79
CA GLY A 9 -4.27 -10.38 13.78
C GLY A 9 -4.03 -11.90 13.67
N TYR A 10 -3.87 -12.41 12.45
CA TYR A 10 -3.79 -13.85 12.22
C TYR A 10 -2.41 -14.33 11.74
N PHE A 11 -1.59 -13.42 11.25
CA PHE A 11 -0.28 -13.74 10.69
C PHE A 11 0.72 -12.59 10.95
N PRO A 12 1.00 -12.28 12.23
CA PRO A 12 1.67 -11.03 12.61
C PRO A 12 3.08 -10.84 11.99
N MET A 13 3.80 -11.95 11.76
CA MET A 13 5.16 -11.89 11.19
C MET A 13 5.18 -11.76 9.66
N LEU A 14 4.05 -12.00 8.98
CA LEU A 14 3.99 -12.04 7.53
C LEU A 14 4.26 -10.66 6.90
N ARG A 15 3.74 -9.61 7.50
CA ARG A 15 3.89 -8.24 6.98
C ARG A 15 5.33 -7.78 6.93
N GLN A 16 6.16 -8.21 7.88
CA GLN A 16 7.59 -7.90 7.93
C GLN A 16 8.43 -8.77 7.01
N ALA A 17 7.86 -9.88 6.52
CA ALA A 17 8.55 -10.83 5.67
C ALA A 17 8.61 -10.40 4.18
N PHE A 18 7.76 -9.46 3.76
CA PHE A 18 7.80 -8.85 2.44
C PHE A 18 8.40 -7.45 2.53
N SER A 19 9.34 -7.12 1.63
CA SER A 19 9.90 -5.76 1.50
C SER A 19 8.82 -4.73 1.13
N ASP A 20 7.88 -5.15 0.29
CA ASP A 20 6.65 -4.42 -0.03
C ASP A 20 5.44 -5.32 0.21
N PRO A 21 4.65 -5.06 1.28
CA PRO A 21 3.45 -5.84 1.62
C PRO A 21 2.36 -5.81 0.54
N TRP A 22 2.45 -4.90 -0.42
CA TRP A 22 1.50 -4.73 -1.52
C TRP A 22 2.05 -5.17 -2.88
N SER A 23 3.26 -5.73 -2.91
CA SER A 23 3.86 -6.29 -4.12
C SER A 23 2.99 -7.39 -4.74
N ALA A 24 3.19 -7.66 -6.03
CA ALA A 24 2.49 -8.74 -6.72
C ALA A 24 2.73 -10.10 -6.05
N GLN A 25 3.91 -10.33 -5.45
CA GLN A 25 4.21 -11.54 -4.69
C GLN A 25 3.39 -11.63 -3.40
N ALA A 26 3.33 -10.52 -2.63
CA ALA A 26 2.56 -10.45 -1.40
C ALA A 26 1.06 -10.64 -1.67
N ARG A 27 0.50 -9.96 -2.67
CA ARG A 27 -0.91 -10.12 -3.08
C ARG A 27 -1.22 -11.55 -3.51
N ALA A 28 -0.36 -12.17 -4.33
CA ALA A 28 -0.54 -13.55 -4.74
C ALA A 28 -0.50 -14.54 -3.56
N PHE A 29 0.40 -14.30 -2.59
CA PHE A 29 0.48 -15.08 -1.36
C PHE A 29 -0.80 -14.91 -0.53
N LEU A 30 -1.21 -13.68 -0.27
CA LEU A 30 -2.43 -13.34 0.47
C LEU A 30 -3.68 -13.93 -0.18
N HIS A 31 -3.73 -13.98 -1.51
CA HIS A 31 -4.86 -14.53 -2.25
C HIS A 31 -4.97 -16.05 -2.17
N SER A 32 -3.86 -16.81 -2.00
CA SER A 32 -3.92 -18.27 -2.21
C SER A 32 -3.10 -19.11 -1.24
N ARG A 33 -2.37 -18.52 -0.28
CA ARG A 33 -1.42 -19.23 0.59
C ARG A 33 -1.50 -18.84 2.07
N LEU A 34 -2.67 -18.40 2.54
CA LEU A 34 -2.84 -17.93 3.92
C LEU A 34 -2.79 -19.01 5.00
N ASN A 35 -2.85 -20.27 4.64
CA ASN A 35 -2.71 -21.35 5.62
C ASN A 35 -1.23 -21.68 5.85
N PRO A 36 -0.61 -21.24 6.99
CA PRO A 36 0.79 -21.45 7.25
C PRO A 36 1.17 -22.93 7.39
N LEU A 37 0.26 -23.78 7.88
CA LEU A 37 0.47 -25.20 8.00
C LEU A 37 0.65 -25.87 6.63
N SER A 38 -0.14 -25.43 5.63
CA SER A 38 -0.05 -25.93 4.25
C SER A 38 1.25 -25.49 3.58
N VAL A 39 1.68 -24.22 3.81
CA VAL A 39 2.94 -23.69 3.28
C VAL A 39 4.14 -24.43 3.85
N VAL A 40 4.17 -24.65 5.17
CA VAL A 40 5.26 -25.41 5.82
C VAL A 40 5.30 -26.84 5.32
N ARG A 41 4.13 -27.50 5.12
CA ARG A 41 4.06 -28.86 4.57
C ARG A 41 4.59 -28.95 3.14
N ALA A 42 4.31 -27.94 2.30
CA ALA A 42 4.78 -27.88 0.92
C ALA A 42 6.30 -27.61 0.82
N GLY A 43 6.87 -26.96 1.83
CA GLY A 43 8.29 -26.66 1.93
C GLY A 43 8.71 -25.35 1.23
N GLU A 44 9.89 -24.85 1.61
CA GLU A 44 10.44 -23.58 1.15
C GLU A 44 10.64 -23.51 -0.37
N LYS A 45 11.10 -24.61 -0.99
CA LYS A 45 11.30 -24.69 -2.44
C LYS A 45 10.00 -24.49 -3.23
N ALA A 46 8.90 -25.06 -2.75
CA ALA A 46 7.58 -24.87 -3.37
C ALA A 46 7.08 -23.43 -3.24
N LEU A 47 7.33 -22.82 -2.07
CA LEU A 47 7.02 -21.39 -1.85
C LEU A 47 7.85 -20.49 -2.75
N HIS A 48 9.16 -20.74 -2.88
CA HIS A 48 10.05 -20.00 -3.77
C HIS A 48 9.57 -20.05 -5.22
N ASN A 49 9.23 -21.22 -5.72
CA ASN A 49 8.71 -21.38 -7.08
C ASN A 49 7.37 -20.63 -7.28
N PHE A 50 6.51 -20.64 -6.28
CA PHE A 50 5.24 -19.91 -6.31
C PHE A 50 5.46 -18.39 -6.37
N LEU A 51 6.29 -17.84 -5.47
CA LEU A 51 6.57 -16.39 -5.42
C LEU A 51 7.32 -15.91 -6.68
N THR A 52 8.21 -16.74 -7.23
CA THR A 52 8.93 -16.44 -8.48
C THR A 52 7.95 -16.31 -9.65
N LYS A 53 6.93 -17.19 -9.75
CA LYS A 53 5.90 -17.09 -10.79
C LYS A 53 5.01 -15.86 -10.62
N ALA A 54 4.72 -15.46 -9.38
CA ALA A 54 3.93 -14.28 -9.08
C ALA A 54 4.69 -12.96 -9.25
N ARG A 55 6.02 -13.02 -9.42
CA ARG A 55 6.89 -11.86 -9.53
C ARG A 55 6.59 -11.05 -10.79
N LYS A 56 6.16 -9.80 -10.59
CA LYS A 56 6.06 -8.78 -11.63
C LYS A 56 6.82 -7.55 -11.14
N HIS A 57 7.95 -7.21 -11.76
CA HIS A 57 8.72 -5.99 -11.50
C HIS A 57 9.23 -5.78 -10.07
N CYS A 58 9.50 -6.84 -9.31
CA CYS A 58 10.11 -6.74 -8.00
C CYS A 58 11.63 -6.54 -8.11
N ARG A 59 12.21 -5.63 -7.29
CA ARG A 59 13.66 -5.35 -7.27
C ARG A 59 14.45 -6.30 -6.37
N VAL A 60 13.78 -6.96 -5.42
CA VAL A 60 14.41 -7.86 -4.45
C VAL A 60 14.48 -9.27 -5.02
N GLU A 61 15.54 -10.01 -4.73
CA GLU A 61 15.66 -11.39 -5.12
C GLU A 61 14.55 -12.25 -4.48
N ALA A 62 13.87 -13.04 -5.32
CA ALA A 62 12.76 -13.89 -4.86
C ALA A 62 13.18 -14.91 -3.78
N SER A 63 14.45 -15.37 -3.81
CA SER A 63 14.99 -16.27 -2.80
C SER A 63 15.04 -15.66 -1.40
N VAL A 64 15.40 -14.37 -1.28
CA VAL A 64 15.45 -13.66 0.00
C VAL A 64 14.06 -13.53 0.59
N GLU A 65 13.10 -13.07 -0.20
CA GLU A 65 11.72 -12.94 0.27
C GLU A 65 11.10 -14.30 0.60
N SER A 66 11.30 -15.33 -0.21
CA SER A 66 10.73 -16.66 0.05
C SER A 66 11.25 -17.26 1.36
N HIS A 67 12.51 -17.02 1.71
CA HIS A 67 13.07 -17.48 2.97
C HIS A 67 12.40 -16.78 4.17
N ALA A 68 12.33 -15.45 4.16
CA ALA A 68 11.70 -14.67 5.22
C ALA A 68 10.22 -15.05 5.39
N VAL A 69 9.47 -15.17 4.29
CA VAL A 69 8.07 -15.60 4.31
C VAL A 69 7.91 -17.02 4.83
N TYR A 70 8.82 -17.93 4.47
CA TYR A 70 8.79 -19.30 4.96
C TYR A 70 9.05 -19.38 6.47
N LEU A 71 9.99 -18.57 7.00
CA LEU A 71 10.23 -18.48 8.44
C LEU A 71 9.00 -17.94 9.18
N ALA A 72 8.38 -16.88 8.67
CA ALA A 72 7.14 -16.35 9.23
C ALA A 72 6.00 -17.39 9.25
N CYS A 73 5.91 -18.21 8.18
CA CYS A 73 4.98 -19.34 8.14
C CYS A 73 5.29 -20.41 9.19
N ARG A 74 6.57 -20.73 9.42
CA ARG A 74 6.98 -21.72 10.44
C ARG A 74 6.62 -21.25 11.84
N GLU A 75 6.92 -20.01 12.17
CA GLU A 75 6.57 -19.41 13.47
C GLU A 75 5.07 -19.42 13.70
N SER A 76 4.28 -18.91 12.73
CA SER A 76 2.83 -18.93 12.81
C SER A 76 2.27 -20.35 12.90
N ALA A 77 2.82 -21.31 12.14
CA ALA A 77 2.41 -22.72 12.20
C ALA A 77 2.67 -23.34 13.57
N SER A 78 3.72 -22.94 14.28
CA SER A 78 3.99 -23.41 15.64
C SER A 78 2.92 -22.93 16.63
N LEU A 79 2.50 -21.67 16.52
CA LEU A 79 1.43 -21.08 17.33
C LEU A 79 0.08 -21.80 17.07
N TYR A 80 -0.23 -22.01 15.80
CA TYR A 80 -1.49 -22.68 15.41
C TYR A 80 -1.54 -24.15 15.80
N LYS A 81 -0.40 -24.87 15.77
CA LYS A 81 -0.33 -26.25 16.28
C LYS A 81 -0.59 -26.32 17.80
N ALA A 82 -0.03 -25.37 18.54
CA ALA A 82 -0.28 -25.29 19.97
C ALA A 82 -1.76 -24.98 20.26
N SER A 83 -2.40 -24.11 19.47
CA SER A 83 -3.83 -23.77 19.62
C SER A 83 -4.78 -24.85 19.11
N SER A 84 -4.38 -25.67 18.14
CA SER A 84 -5.21 -26.79 17.61
C SER A 84 -5.45 -27.87 18.65
N SER A 85 -4.60 -27.99 19.66
CA SER A 85 -4.83 -28.89 20.81
C SER A 85 -6.07 -28.49 21.64
N VAL A 86 -6.56 -27.25 21.47
CA VAL A 86 -7.75 -26.71 22.11
C VAL A 86 -8.99 -26.75 21.21
N GLY A 87 -8.86 -27.26 19.97
CA GLY A 87 -10.01 -27.43 19.04
C GLY A 87 -10.54 -26.12 18.42
N MET A 88 -9.82 -25.00 18.54
CA MET A 88 -10.30 -23.68 18.12
C MET A 88 -9.97 -23.32 16.65
N ILE A 89 -9.07 -24.05 15.99
CA ILE A 89 -8.59 -23.68 14.64
C ILE A 89 -8.61 -24.93 13.76
N ASP A 90 -9.52 -24.95 12.81
CA ASP A 90 -9.71 -26.02 11.83
C ASP A 90 -9.39 -25.55 10.39
N ALA A 91 -9.61 -26.43 9.42
CA ALA A 91 -9.39 -26.12 8.01
C ALA A 91 -10.37 -25.04 7.51
N ASP A 92 -11.58 -24.99 8.07
CA ASP A 92 -12.63 -24.05 7.65
C ASP A 92 -12.29 -22.63 8.08
N PHE A 93 -11.60 -22.44 9.21
CA PHE A 93 -11.07 -21.14 9.65
C PHE A 93 -10.16 -20.49 8.59
N PHE A 94 -9.17 -21.25 8.08
CA PHE A 94 -8.26 -20.69 7.07
C PHE A 94 -8.95 -20.47 5.72
N SER A 95 -9.97 -21.27 5.39
CA SER A 95 -10.77 -21.06 4.19
C SER A 95 -11.58 -19.76 4.30
N ALA A 96 -12.28 -19.55 5.41
CA ALA A 96 -13.04 -18.32 5.64
C ALA A 96 -12.15 -17.06 5.63
N LEU A 97 -10.98 -17.13 6.26
CA LEU A 97 -9.99 -16.06 6.24
C LEU A 97 -9.49 -15.76 4.82
N GLN A 98 -9.24 -16.82 4.04
CA GLN A 98 -8.82 -16.70 2.64
C GLN A 98 -9.87 -16.02 1.78
N ASP A 99 -11.15 -16.37 1.98
CA ASP A 99 -12.27 -15.78 1.24
C ASP A 99 -12.45 -14.30 1.58
N GLU A 100 -12.31 -13.94 2.86
CA GLU A 100 -12.41 -12.56 3.30
C GLU A 100 -11.27 -11.71 2.70
N ILE A 101 -10.01 -12.14 2.81
CA ILE A 101 -8.88 -11.43 2.24
C ILE A 101 -8.97 -11.35 0.71
N SER A 102 -9.38 -12.42 0.04
CA SER A 102 -9.58 -12.42 -1.40
C SER A 102 -10.64 -11.41 -1.85
N ARG A 103 -11.69 -11.23 -1.07
CA ARG A 103 -12.71 -10.20 -1.33
C ARG A 103 -12.14 -8.79 -1.16
N GLU A 104 -11.42 -8.53 -0.09
CA GLU A 104 -10.79 -7.23 0.16
C GLU A 104 -9.74 -6.88 -0.91
N LEU A 105 -8.96 -7.86 -1.37
CA LEU A 105 -8.00 -7.66 -2.46
C LEU A 105 -8.68 -7.29 -3.78
N ARG A 106 -9.81 -7.94 -4.12
CA ARG A 106 -10.59 -7.57 -5.33
C ARG A 106 -11.15 -6.15 -5.23
N LEU A 107 -11.65 -5.74 -4.06
CA LEU A 107 -12.11 -4.36 -3.85
C LEU A 107 -10.96 -3.36 -4.04
N LEU A 108 -9.78 -3.65 -3.50
CA LEU A 108 -8.60 -2.82 -3.67
C LEU A 108 -8.19 -2.69 -5.16
N GLU A 109 -8.23 -3.80 -5.92
CA GLU A 109 -7.92 -3.77 -7.35
C GLU A 109 -8.91 -2.90 -8.13
N ILE A 110 -10.20 -2.98 -7.81
CA ILE A 110 -11.23 -2.12 -8.44
C ILE A 110 -10.96 -0.64 -8.12
N GLU A 111 -10.68 -0.30 -6.87
CA GLU A 111 -10.39 1.06 -6.45
C GLU A 111 -9.10 1.62 -7.11
N GLU A 112 -8.07 0.78 -7.26
CA GLU A 112 -6.83 1.14 -7.96
C GLU A 112 -7.09 1.42 -9.45
N ASP A 113 -7.87 0.58 -10.12
CA ASP A 113 -8.24 0.76 -11.53
C ASP A 113 -9.09 2.03 -11.74
N GLU A 114 -10.08 2.27 -10.88
CA GLU A 114 -10.90 3.48 -10.94
C GLU A 114 -10.05 4.74 -10.67
N SER A 115 -9.17 4.70 -9.68
CA SER A 115 -8.23 5.78 -9.39
C SER A 115 -7.32 6.09 -10.58
N ALA A 116 -6.78 5.05 -11.22
CA ALA A 116 -5.96 5.22 -12.42
C ALA A 116 -6.74 5.80 -13.60
N ALA A 117 -8.00 5.39 -13.77
CA ALA A 117 -8.88 5.95 -14.82
C ALA A 117 -9.20 7.43 -14.57
N ILE A 118 -9.49 7.81 -13.32
CA ILE A 118 -9.73 9.20 -12.92
C ILE A 118 -8.46 10.03 -13.14
N ALA A 119 -7.29 9.53 -12.75
CA ALA A 119 -6.02 10.22 -12.92
C ALA A 119 -5.74 10.54 -14.40
N LYS A 120 -5.96 9.57 -15.31
CA LYS A 120 -5.83 9.79 -16.77
C LYS A 120 -6.80 10.85 -17.28
N ARG A 121 -8.04 10.84 -16.80
CA ARG A 121 -9.04 11.82 -17.18
C ARG A 121 -8.69 13.22 -16.70
N LEU A 122 -8.21 13.33 -15.46
CA LEU A 122 -7.74 14.61 -14.89
C LEU A 122 -6.54 15.16 -15.67
N GLU A 123 -5.58 14.33 -16.01
CA GLU A 123 -4.42 14.71 -16.82
C GLU A 123 -4.85 15.27 -18.18
N LYS A 124 -5.76 14.58 -18.86
CA LYS A 124 -6.28 15.05 -20.15
C LYS A 124 -6.94 16.42 -20.03
N LEU A 125 -7.85 16.60 -19.06
CA LEU A 125 -8.51 17.86 -18.81
C LEU A 125 -7.54 19.00 -18.44
N TYR A 126 -6.51 18.66 -17.66
CA TYR A 126 -5.46 19.60 -17.30
C TYR A 126 -4.75 20.14 -18.54
N LEU A 127 -4.30 19.26 -19.45
CA LEU A 127 -3.61 19.66 -20.68
C LEU A 127 -4.50 20.42 -21.66
N GLU A 128 -5.79 20.10 -21.72
CA GLU A 128 -6.78 20.86 -22.49
C GLU A 128 -6.96 22.30 -21.99
N LEU A 129 -6.99 22.51 -20.66
CA LEU A 129 -7.16 23.80 -20.02
C LEU A 129 -5.86 24.60 -19.91
N HIS A 130 -4.73 23.94 -19.82
CA HIS A 130 -3.40 24.52 -19.62
C HIS A 130 -2.36 23.93 -20.58
N PRO A 131 -2.45 24.25 -21.87
CA PRO A 131 -1.54 23.70 -22.90
C PRO A 131 -0.08 24.03 -22.67
N SER A 132 0.22 25.15 -21.93
CA SER A 132 1.59 25.57 -21.61
C SER A 132 2.28 24.71 -20.57
N ASP A 133 1.52 23.93 -19.80
CA ASP A 133 2.02 22.98 -18.80
C ASP A 133 3.06 23.53 -17.81
N ASN A 134 2.94 24.81 -17.47
CA ASN A 134 3.92 25.53 -16.64
C ASN A 134 4.07 24.94 -15.23
N LEU A 135 3.04 24.29 -14.68
CA LEU A 135 3.10 23.72 -13.34
C LEU A 135 4.10 22.57 -13.25
N ARG A 136 4.28 21.78 -14.31
CA ARG A 136 5.24 20.67 -14.32
C ARG A 136 6.70 21.13 -14.41
N THR A 137 6.96 22.41 -14.67
CA THR A 137 8.31 22.98 -14.57
C THR A 137 8.79 23.16 -13.12
N ILE A 138 7.87 23.10 -12.16
CA ILE A 138 8.19 23.21 -10.74
C ILE A 138 8.74 21.87 -10.23
N PRO A 139 9.94 21.84 -9.63
CA PRO A 139 10.49 20.60 -9.07
C PRO A 139 9.53 19.93 -8.08
N GLY A 140 9.25 18.63 -8.28
CA GLY A 140 8.32 17.85 -7.46
C GLY A 140 6.85 17.90 -7.92
N VAL A 141 6.51 18.69 -8.94
CA VAL A 141 5.17 18.70 -9.54
C VAL A 141 5.17 17.82 -10.78
N GLY A 142 4.58 16.65 -10.68
CA GLY A 142 4.45 15.67 -11.77
C GLY A 142 3.04 15.58 -12.35
N ASP A 143 2.83 14.55 -13.19
CA ASP A 143 1.62 14.32 -13.97
C ASP A 143 0.35 14.20 -13.11
N HIS A 144 0.49 13.66 -11.92
CA HIS A 144 -0.63 13.54 -10.97
C HIS A 144 -0.82 14.79 -10.11
N THR A 145 0.27 15.48 -9.76
CA THR A 145 0.24 16.61 -8.84
C THR A 145 -0.26 17.89 -9.51
N ALA A 146 0.15 18.15 -10.76
CA ALA A 146 -0.23 19.36 -11.49
C ALA A 146 -1.75 19.51 -11.67
N PRO A 147 -2.49 18.49 -12.14
CA PRO A 147 -3.93 18.57 -12.28
C PRO A 147 -4.67 18.77 -10.94
N VAL A 148 -4.23 18.06 -9.89
CA VAL A 148 -4.82 18.17 -8.55
C VAL A 148 -4.57 19.55 -7.96
N PHE A 149 -3.35 20.06 -8.10
CA PHE A 149 -2.99 21.41 -7.65
C PHE A 149 -3.87 22.48 -8.31
N LEU A 150 -4.05 22.39 -9.63
CA LEU A 150 -4.89 23.29 -10.37
C LEU A 150 -6.35 23.20 -9.95
N ALA A 151 -6.89 22.00 -9.74
CA ALA A 151 -8.26 21.79 -9.30
C ALA A 151 -8.53 22.41 -7.91
N ILE A 152 -7.56 22.34 -7.00
CA ILE A 152 -7.65 22.89 -5.65
C ILE A 152 -7.50 24.42 -5.68
N VAL A 153 -6.51 24.93 -6.41
CA VAL A 153 -6.19 26.37 -6.48
C VAL A 153 -7.22 27.11 -7.34
N GLY A 154 -7.69 26.50 -8.43
CA GLY A 154 -8.56 27.16 -9.41
C GLY A 154 -7.86 28.33 -10.08
N ASP A 155 -8.59 29.47 -10.22
CA ASP A 155 -8.00 30.70 -10.77
C ASP A 155 -7.09 31.39 -9.74
N PRO A 156 -5.76 31.47 -9.98
CA PRO A 156 -4.85 32.13 -9.05
C PRO A 156 -5.11 33.62 -8.86
N ARG A 157 -5.82 34.28 -9.80
CA ARG A 157 -6.22 35.68 -9.70
C ARG A 157 -7.23 35.96 -8.60
N ARG A 158 -7.87 34.94 -8.04
CA ARG A 158 -8.75 35.08 -6.86
C ARG A 158 -8.00 35.51 -5.59
N PHE A 159 -6.68 35.32 -5.54
CA PHE A 159 -5.88 35.72 -4.40
C PHE A 159 -5.43 37.18 -4.52
N ARG A 160 -5.65 37.98 -3.48
CA ARG A 160 -5.33 39.42 -3.45
C ARG A 160 -3.83 39.70 -3.48
N SER A 161 -2.99 38.76 -3.05
CA SER A 161 -1.53 38.88 -2.99
C SER A 161 -0.87 37.50 -3.00
N GLN A 162 0.45 37.50 -3.29
CA GLN A 162 1.27 36.30 -3.17
C GLN A 162 1.28 35.72 -1.75
N ALA A 163 1.29 36.59 -0.73
CA ALA A 163 1.20 36.15 0.68
C ALA A 163 -0.12 35.44 0.98
N SER A 164 -1.23 35.92 0.44
CA SER A 164 -2.53 35.27 0.57
C SER A 164 -2.55 33.88 -0.10
N PHE A 165 -1.90 33.77 -1.26
CA PHE A 165 -1.74 32.50 -1.94
C PHE A 165 -0.84 31.53 -1.16
N ALA A 166 0.33 32.00 -0.65
CA ALA A 166 1.24 31.21 0.15
C ALA A 166 0.58 30.71 1.45
N ASN A 167 -0.21 31.54 2.11
CA ASN A 167 -1.02 31.15 3.28
C ASN A 167 -2.03 30.05 2.92
N TYR A 168 -2.71 30.17 1.79
CA TYR A 168 -3.65 29.15 1.33
C TYR A 168 -2.96 27.80 1.05
N CYS A 169 -1.75 27.85 0.49
CA CYS A 169 -0.93 26.65 0.23
C CYS A 169 -0.26 26.07 1.50
N GLY A 170 -0.37 26.74 2.65
CA GLY A 170 0.27 26.30 3.89
C GLY A 170 1.81 26.47 3.89
N ILE A 171 2.37 27.28 2.99
CA ILE A 171 3.83 27.47 2.81
C ILE A 171 4.38 28.53 3.77
N VAL A 172 3.53 29.29 4.45
CA VAL A 172 3.96 30.31 5.41
C VAL A 172 4.32 29.63 6.73
N PRO A 173 5.53 29.86 7.26
CA PRO A 173 5.90 29.36 8.57
C PRO A 173 4.93 29.89 9.62
N GLY A 174 4.16 29.01 10.26
CA GLY A 174 3.41 29.37 11.43
C GLY A 174 4.36 29.79 12.54
N ALA A 175 4.11 30.93 13.21
CA ALA A 175 4.84 31.29 14.40
C ALA A 175 4.60 30.20 15.48
N ASN A 176 5.58 29.34 15.71
CA ASN A 176 5.60 28.44 16.87
C ASN A 176 5.91 29.30 18.13
N GLN A 177 4.88 29.97 18.63
CA GLN A 177 4.95 30.58 19.95
C GLN A 177 4.51 29.52 20.98
N SER A 178 5.47 28.77 21.50
CA SER A 178 5.30 28.17 22.83
C SER A 178 5.74 29.24 23.83
N SER A 179 4.82 29.67 24.67
CA SER A 179 4.92 30.61 25.78
C SER A 179 6.38 31.00 26.15
N ASP A 180 6.71 32.30 26.06
CA ASP A 180 7.88 32.97 26.61
C ASP A 180 9.28 32.78 26.02
N SER A 181 9.46 32.25 24.82
CA SER A 181 10.72 32.35 24.11
C SER A 181 10.54 32.95 22.72
N GLU A 182 10.84 34.24 22.56
CA GLU A 182 11.11 34.84 21.24
C GLU A 182 12.39 34.20 20.70
N ALA A 183 12.28 33.35 19.71
CA ALA A 183 13.43 32.94 18.91
C ALA A 183 13.84 34.12 18.01
N LYS A 184 15.02 34.68 18.29
CA LYS A 184 15.69 35.66 17.43
C LYS A 184 16.16 34.99 16.15
#